data_edfe60eaeb86059c326ea05d55adff49
#
_entry.id   edfe60eaeb86059c326ea05d55adff49
#
_cell.length_a   1.000
_cell.length_b   1.000
_cell.length_c   1.000
_cell.angle_alpha   90.00
_cell.angle_beta   90.00
_cell.angle_gamma   90.00
#
_symmetry.space_group_name_H-M   'P 1'
#
loop_
_entity.id
_entity.type
_entity.pdbx_description
1 polymer ?
#
loop_
_entity_poly.entity_id
_entity_poly.type
_entity_poly.pdbx_seq_one_letter_code
_entity_poly.pdbx_strand_id
1 'polypeptide(L)'
;YSGGRTNKFNSISSNDFFYGFKEYVILGINATFIELSNEKTNIFDKLIVKITKLPFYLFKSLSVKNFKVLINSKNLIFINESSFISFLPLIFICKKFYNININYFPMGLVDKYKKGNWLSRKIVKLCFKHSDNILFIGKGELKAAKKSIKIFSQKYTYIPFSVDLGHWTYNQKKSPQLKEILFIGNDLNRDFELLYSIAKKYKEYNFTIVSNYDKYDFKNLKNVKFLKGNLRENILSDNQIKTLYHNADLVILPLKRSTQPSGQSVAIQSMSSGTPVLMTKTIGFWDNKNFIESKNILFVDGHELESWDTKFSQLSNNLDILTSVSAEGRKLVEKSHDLNDFVSTLSNYLVEIEL
;
A
#
# COMPACT_ATOMS: atom_id res chain seq x y z
N TYR A 1 5.23 -8.20 -10.38
CA TYR A 1 5.36 -7.78 -8.97
C TYR A 1 6.81 -7.52 -8.58
N SER A 2 7.00 -6.83 -7.47
CA SER A 2 8.27 -6.79 -6.75
C SER A 2 7.99 -6.84 -5.24
N GLY A 3 8.79 -7.60 -4.47
CA GLY A 3 8.73 -7.54 -3.01
C GLY A 3 8.38 -8.80 -2.22
N GLY A 4 8.78 -10.00 -2.65
CA GLY A 4 8.72 -11.22 -1.81
C GLY A 4 7.36 -11.89 -1.71
N ARG A 5 6.51 -11.76 -2.73
CA ARG A 5 5.18 -12.40 -2.76
C ARG A 5 5.21 -13.89 -3.00
N THR A 6 6.23 -14.38 -3.69
CA THR A 6 6.41 -15.81 -3.96
C THR A 6 6.39 -16.63 -2.67
N ASN A 7 7.02 -16.12 -1.61
CA ASN A 7 7.05 -16.78 -0.31
C ASN A 7 5.68 -16.86 0.38
N LYS A 8 4.74 -16.00 0.00
CA LYS A 8 3.37 -15.98 0.54
C LYS A 8 2.36 -16.73 -0.33
N PHE A 9 2.71 -17.07 -1.57
CA PHE A 9 1.76 -17.63 -2.52
C PHE A 9 1.18 -18.97 -2.05
N ASN A 10 2.02 -19.83 -1.46
CA ASN A 10 1.65 -21.16 -0.96
C ASN A 10 1.31 -21.18 0.54
N SER A 11 1.31 -20.05 1.22
CA SER A 11 0.97 -19.96 2.63
C SER A 11 -0.50 -19.58 2.83
N ILE A 12 -1.06 -19.94 4.00
CA ILE A 12 -2.36 -19.41 4.47
C ILE A 12 -2.16 -17.93 4.80
N SER A 13 -2.34 -17.08 3.80
CA SER A 13 -2.14 -15.64 3.88
C SER A 13 -3.29 -14.92 3.19
N SER A 14 -3.49 -13.64 3.55
CA SER A 14 -4.44 -12.80 2.84
C SER A 14 -4.07 -12.63 1.37
N ASN A 15 -5.06 -12.39 0.53
CA ASN A 15 -4.87 -12.20 -0.91
C ASN A 15 -4.62 -10.73 -1.30
N ASP A 16 -4.65 -9.80 -0.36
CA ASP A 16 -4.62 -8.34 -0.59
C ASP A 16 -3.50 -7.89 -1.54
N PHE A 17 -2.29 -8.39 -1.29
CA PHE A 17 -1.10 -7.95 -2.03
C PHE A 17 -0.87 -8.66 -3.36
N PHE A 18 -1.77 -9.56 -3.72
CA PHE A 18 -1.76 -10.20 -5.05
C PHE A 18 -2.61 -9.44 -6.08
N TYR A 19 -3.35 -8.39 -5.64
CA TYR A 19 -4.11 -7.51 -6.52
C TYR A 19 -5.03 -8.27 -7.49
N GLY A 20 -5.76 -9.26 -6.97
CA GLY A 20 -6.69 -10.08 -7.73
C GLY A 20 -6.06 -11.27 -8.46
N PHE A 21 -4.74 -11.46 -8.43
CA PHE A 21 -4.11 -12.56 -9.16
C PHE A 21 -4.63 -13.94 -8.75
N LYS A 22 -4.74 -14.20 -7.45
CA LYS A 22 -5.24 -15.50 -6.94
C LYS A 22 -6.71 -15.70 -7.31
N GLU A 23 -7.50 -14.66 -7.25
CA GLU A 23 -8.91 -14.67 -7.61
C GLU A 23 -9.10 -15.01 -9.10
N TYR A 24 -8.31 -14.41 -9.99
CA TYR A 24 -8.33 -14.77 -11.42
C TYR A 24 -7.96 -16.22 -11.66
N VAL A 25 -6.97 -16.76 -10.94
CA VAL A 25 -6.61 -18.19 -11.04
C VAL A 25 -7.75 -19.09 -10.56
N ILE A 26 -8.45 -18.74 -9.48
CA ILE A 26 -9.62 -19.47 -8.96
C ILE A 26 -10.76 -19.45 -9.99
N LEU A 27 -10.95 -18.34 -10.71
CA LEU A 27 -11.94 -18.22 -11.79
C LEU A 27 -11.55 -18.95 -13.08
N GLY A 28 -10.43 -19.69 -13.08
CA GLY A 28 -9.96 -20.46 -14.23
C GLY A 28 -9.22 -19.65 -15.29
N ILE A 29 -8.93 -18.39 -15.03
CA ILE A 29 -8.18 -17.54 -15.95
C ILE A 29 -6.72 -17.98 -15.95
N ASN A 30 -6.14 -18.22 -17.13
CA ASN A 30 -4.73 -18.55 -17.28
C ASN A 30 -3.85 -17.33 -16.96
N ALA A 31 -3.48 -17.21 -15.70
CA ALA A 31 -2.66 -16.10 -15.20
C ALA A 31 -1.30 -16.60 -14.68
N THR A 32 -0.26 -15.85 -14.96
CA THR A 32 1.12 -16.10 -14.49
C THR A 32 1.68 -14.84 -13.88
N PHE A 33 2.43 -14.95 -12.78
CA PHE A 33 3.11 -13.79 -12.24
C PHE A 33 4.62 -13.87 -12.32
N ILE A 34 5.25 -12.74 -12.53
CA ILE A 34 6.70 -12.57 -12.50
C ILE A 34 7.03 -11.68 -11.30
N GLU A 35 7.91 -12.14 -10.43
CA GLU A 35 8.40 -11.38 -9.31
C GLU A 35 9.85 -10.95 -9.49
N LEU A 36 10.11 -9.65 -9.37
CA LEU A 36 11.45 -9.10 -9.33
C LEU A 36 11.92 -9.03 -7.88
N SER A 37 12.79 -9.96 -7.47
CA SER A 37 13.37 -9.98 -6.12
C SER A 37 14.57 -9.04 -6.00
N ASN A 38 14.81 -8.53 -4.77
CA ASN A 38 15.94 -7.64 -4.49
C ASN A 38 17.29 -8.37 -4.27
N GLU A 39 17.33 -9.69 -4.40
CA GLU A 39 18.45 -10.55 -3.94
C GLU A 39 19.74 -10.35 -4.70
N LYS A 40 20.15 -9.55 -5.31
CA LYS A 40 21.43 -9.21 -5.98
C LYS A 40 21.17 -8.19 -7.09
N THR A 41 21.16 -6.93 -6.72
CA THR A 41 21.21 -5.85 -7.70
C THR A 41 22.60 -5.79 -8.34
N ASN A 42 22.64 -5.79 -9.66
CA ASN A 42 23.88 -5.60 -10.43
C ASN A 42 24.43 -4.16 -10.22
N ILE A 43 25.73 -3.98 -10.44
CA ILE A 43 26.40 -2.67 -10.34
C ILE A 43 25.73 -1.65 -11.28
N PHE A 44 25.36 -2.06 -12.49
CA PHE A 44 24.65 -1.20 -13.45
C PHE A 44 23.28 -0.76 -12.95
N ASP A 45 22.49 -1.66 -12.36
CA ASP A 45 21.21 -1.29 -11.77
C ASP A 45 21.39 -0.27 -10.64
N LYS A 46 22.41 -0.45 -9.77
CA LYS A 46 22.77 0.51 -8.73
C LYS A 46 23.15 1.88 -9.30
N LEU A 47 23.93 1.91 -10.38
CA LEU A 47 24.31 3.14 -11.05
C LEU A 47 23.10 3.88 -11.62
N ILE A 48 22.22 3.17 -12.33
CA ILE A 48 20.98 3.73 -12.89
C ILE A 48 20.09 4.28 -11.77
N VAL A 49 19.91 3.53 -10.68
CA VAL A 49 19.15 4.00 -9.51
C VAL A 49 19.77 5.26 -8.90
N LYS A 50 21.12 5.33 -8.81
CA LYS A 50 21.83 6.52 -8.30
C LYS A 50 21.58 7.75 -9.16
N ILE A 51 21.60 7.60 -10.50
CA ILE A 51 21.39 8.69 -11.47
C ILE A 51 19.92 9.09 -11.54
N THR A 52 19.02 8.12 -11.64
CA THR A 52 17.60 8.38 -11.90
C THR A 52 16.76 8.55 -10.63
N LYS A 53 17.26 8.10 -9.47
CA LYS A 53 16.47 7.99 -8.23
C LYS A 53 15.22 7.10 -8.36
N LEU A 54 15.14 6.28 -9.43
CA LEU A 54 14.04 5.37 -9.70
C LEU A 54 14.48 3.92 -9.44
N PRO A 55 13.62 3.06 -8.90
CA PRO A 55 13.94 1.65 -8.69
C PRO A 55 14.04 0.92 -10.03
N PHE A 56 15.11 0.14 -10.22
CA PHE A 56 15.43 -0.50 -11.49
C PHE A 56 16.11 -1.85 -11.30
N TYR A 57 15.67 -2.87 -12.04
CA TYR A 57 16.19 -4.24 -12.01
C TYR A 57 16.26 -4.83 -13.43
N LEU A 58 17.01 -4.18 -14.32
CA LEU A 58 17.03 -4.48 -15.76
C LEU A 58 17.43 -5.93 -16.05
N PHE A 59 18.53 -6.37 -15.46
CA PHE A 59 19.06 -7.71 -15.75
C PHE A 59 18.14 -8.84 -15.33
N LYS A 60 17.29 -8.61 -14.31
CA LYS A 60 16.28 -9.58 -13.89
C LYS A 60 15.05 -9.57 -14.79
N SER A 61 14.73 -8.45 -15.39
CA SER A 61 13.61 -8.34 -16.34
C SER A 61 13.96 -8.90 -17.70
N LEU A 62 15.20 -8.68 -18.17
CA LEU A 62 15.70 -9.10 -19.48
C LEU A 62 16.08 -10.59 -19.49
N SER A 63 15.08 -11.48 -19.55
CA SER A 63 15.31 -12.91 -19.76
C SER A 63 14.43 -13.44 -20.88
N VAL A 64 14.88 -14.49 -21.57
CA VAL A 64 14.10 -15.17 -22.62
C VAL A 64 12.76 -15.68 -22.04
N LYS A 65 12.78 -16.17 -20.80
CA LYS A 65 11.56 -16.60 -20.11
C LYS A 65 10.56 -15.46 -19.96
N ASN A 66 10.99 -14.32 -19.46
CA ASN A 66 10.13 -13.16 -19.27
C ASN A 66 9.62 -12.62 -20.61
N PHE A 67 10.47 -12.55 -21.62
CA PHE A 67 10.07 -12.15 -22.96
C PHE A 67 8.97 -13.06 -23.52
N LYS A 68 9.13 -14.40 -23.41
CA LYS A 68 8.09 -15.35 -23.83
C LYS A 68 6.78 -15.16 -23.09
N VAL A 69 6.82 -14.87 -21.77
CA VAL A 69 5.60 -14.57 -21.00
C VAL A 69 4.93 -13.29 -21.53
N LEU A 70 5.69 -12.24 -21.79
CA LEU A 70 5.12 -10.95 -22.27
C LEU A 70 4.42 -11.11 -23.62
N ILE A 71 5.07 -11.76 -24.61
CA ILE A 71 4.51 -11.89 -25.96
C ILE A 71 3.31 -12.84 -26.05
N ASN A 72 3.19 -13.79 -25.10
CA ASN A 72 2.07 -14.72 -25.03
C ASN A 72 0.92 -14.22 -24.14
N SER A 73 1.03 -13.00 -23.59
CA SER A 73 0.03 -12.43 -22.72
C SER A 73 -0.80 -11.39 -23.47
N LYS A 74 -2.12 -11.46 -23.37
CA LYS A 74 -3.05 -10.41 -23.86
C LYS A 74 -3.11 -9.21 -22.93
N ASN A 75 -2.99 -9.46 -21.62
CA ASN A 75 -3.03 -8.45 -20.57
C ASN A 75 -1.76 -8.51 -19.71
N LEU A 76 -1.16 -7.35 -19.46
CA LEU A 76 -0.07 -7.18 -18.50
C LEU A 76 -0.51 -6.23 -17.39
N ILE A 77 -0.35 -6.65 -16.14
CA ILE A 77 -0.64 -5.82 -14.98
C ILE A 77 0.67 -5.56 -14.24
N PHE A 78 1.09 -4.32 -14.21
CA PHE A 78 2.29 -3.90 -13.48
C PHE A 78 1.91 -3.27 -12.15
N ILE A 79 2.33 -3.92 -11.07
CA ILE A 79 2.14 -3.42 -9.71
C ILE A 79 3.43 -2.76 -9.25
N ASN A 80 3.37 -1.48 -9.02
CA ASN A 80 4.43 -0.53 -8.65
C ASN A 80 5.42 -0.16 -9.77
N GLU A 81 6.17 0.90 -9.52
CA GLU A 81 7.11 1.48 -10.49
C GLU A 81 8.32 0.60 -10.78
N SER A 82 8.83 -0.16 -9.79
CA SER A 82 10.02 -0.97 -10.01
C SER A 82 9.79 -2.08 -11.04
N SER A 83 8.61 -2.71 -11.04
CA SER A 83 8.25 -3.71 -12.04
C SER A 83 8.13 -3.07 -13.43
N PHE A 84 7.37 -1.97 -13.56
CA PHE A 84 7.15 -1.37 -14.87
C PHE A 84 8.42 -0.79 -15.49
N ILE A 85 9.19 0.00 -14.72
CA ILE A 85 10.43 0.62 -15.21
C ILE A 85 11.44 -0.44 -15.66
N SER A 86 11.54 -1.55 -14.92
CA SER A 86 12.48 -2.64 -15.26
C SER A 86 12.12 -3.36 -16.55
N PHE A 87 10.83 -3.50 -16.84
CA PHE A 87 10.36 -4.12 -18.09
C PHE A 87 10.21 -3.14 -19.26
N LEU A 88 10.43 -1.85 -19.06
CA LEU A 88 10.20 -0.82 -20.08
C LEU A 88 10.90 -1.11 -21.44
N PRO A 89 12.17 -1.60 -21.50
CA PRO A 89 12.79 -1.97 -22.76
C PRO A 89 12.05 -3.10 -23.50
N LEU A 90 11.61 -4.13 -22.78
CA LEU A 90 10.85 -5.24 -23.38
C LEU A 90 9.46 -4.77 -23.80
N ILE A 91 8.80 -3.94 -22.99
CA ILE A 91 7.49 -3.35 -23.33
C ILE A 91 7.57 -2.55 -24.63
N PHE A 92 8.63 -1.77 -24.81
CA PHE A 92 8.83 -1.01 -26.05
C PHE A 92 8.88 -1.91 -27.28
N ILE A 93 9.61 -3.03 -27.19
CA ILE A 93 9.69 -4.02 -28.28
C ILE A 93 8.34 -4.71 -28.47
N CYS A 94 7.76 -5.21 -27.37
CA CYS A 94 6.50 -5.98 -27.43
C CYS A 94 5.35 -5.16 -28.01
N LYS A 95 5.16 -3.90 -27.58
CA LYS A 95 4.08 -3.04 -28.11
C LYS A 95 4.23 -2.67 -29.60
N LYS A 96 5.42 -2.82 -30.17
CA LYS A 96 5.63 -2.59 -31.61
C LYS A 96 5.11 -3.75 -32.46
N PHE A 97 5.19 -4.99 -31.95
CA PHE A 97 4.94 -6.20 -32.71
C PHE A 97 3.73 -7.00 -32.22
N TYR A 98 3.26 -6.74 -31.02
CA TYR A 98 2.18 -7.52 -30.39
C TYR A 98 1.11 -6.58 -29.84
N ASN A 99 -0.15 -6.99 -29.96
CA ASN A 99 -1.29 -6.28 -29.38
C ASN A 99 -1.46 -6.68 -27.91
N ILE A 100 -0.81 -5.95 -27.00
CA ILE A 100 -0.79 -6.22 -25.57
C ILE A 100 -1.43 -5.05 -24.84
N ASN A 101 -2.44 -5.32 -24.02
CA ASN A 101 -3.08 -4.37 -23.13
C ASN A 101 -2.27 -4.23 -21.83
N ILE A 102 -1.85 -3.03 -21.47
CA ILE A 102 -0.97 -2.77 -20.32
C ILE A 102 -1.69 -1.92 -19.28
N ASN A 103 -1.90 -2.51 -18.13
CA ASN A 103 -2.50 -1.90 -16.95
C ASN A 103 -1.40 -1.62 -15.90
N TYR A 104 -1.30 -0.39 -15.46
CA TYR A 104 -0.22 0.02 -14.56
C TYR A 104 -0.74 0.69 -13.28
N PHE A 105 -0.29 0.17 -12.13
CA PHE A 105 -0.55 0.73 -10.80
C PHE A 105 0.67 1.50 -10.30
N PRO A 106 0.74 2.82 -10.46
CA PRO A 106 1.80 3.64 -9.86
C PRO A 106 1.60 3.74 -8.34
N MET A 107 2.72 3.67 -7.59
CA MET A 107 2.71 3.77 -6.13
C MET A 107 3.77 4.78 -5.67
N GLY A 108 3.47 6.07 -5.75
CA GLY A 108 4.40 7.15 -5.39
C GLY A 108 5.23 7.68 -6.57
N LEU A 109 4.92 7.26 -7.79
CA LEU A 109 5.65 7.71 -8.98
C LEU A 109 5.46 9.20 -9.26
N VAL A 110 4.32 9.77 -8.86
CA VAL A 110 4.03 11.20 -9.03
C VAL A 110 4.96 12.07 -8.18
N ASP A 111 5.26 11.67 -6.95
CA ASP A 111 6.22 12.36 -6.10
C ASP A 111 7.65 12.25 -6.66
N LYS A 112 8.01 11.08 -7.19
CA LYS A 112 9.29 10.87 -7.87
C LYS A 112 9.42 11.73 -9.13
N TYR A 113 8.34 11.89 -9.90
CA TYR A 113 8.31 12.79 -11.05
C TYR A 113 8.52 14.25 -10.65
N LYS A 114 7.84 14.71 -9.59
CA LYS A 114 7.96 16.10 -9.11
C LYS A 114 9.37 16.42 -8.60
N LYS A 115 9.95 15.52 -7.81
CA LYS A 115 11.28 15.67 -7.17
C LYS A 115 12.44 15.21 -8.07
N GLY A 116 12.15 14.51 -9.16
CA GLY A 116 13.13 13.89 -10.04
C GLY A 116 13.82 14.86 -10.99
N ASN A 117 15.00 14.47 -11.45
CA ASN A 117 15.73 15.15 -12.52
C ASN A 117 15.05 14.93 -13.90
N TRP A 118 15.59 15.54 -14.95
CA TRP A 118 15.01 15.44 -16.31
C TRP A 118 14.91 13.99 -16.82
N LEU A 119 15.90 13.15 -16.49
CA LEU A 119 15.93 11.74 -16.92
C LEU A 119 14.84 10.94 -16.21
N SER A 120 14.69 11.12 -14.89
CA SER A 120 13.60 10.52 -14.11
C SER A 120 12.25 10.89 -14.69
N ARG A 121 12.03 12.17 -14.98
CA ARG A 121 10.78 12.67 -15.57
C ARG A 121 10.51 12.07 -16.95
N LYS A 122 11.56 11.89 -17.78
CA LYS A 122 11.45 11.25 -19.09
C LYS A 122 11.05 9.78 -18.95
N ILE A 123 11.67 9.03 -18.04
CA ILE A 123 11.35 7.62 -17.78
C ILE A 123 9.90 7.49 -17.30
N VAL A 124 9.45 8.32 -16.35
CA VAL A 124 8.06 8.32 -15.86
C VAL A 124 7.07 8.58 -17.00
N LYS A 125 7.36 9.57 -17.87
CA LYS A 125 6.51 9.84 -19.03
C LYS A 125 6.48 8.65 -20.00
N LEU A 126 7.59 7.94 -20.19
CA LEU A 126 7.61 6.73 -21.02
C LEU A 126 6.76 5.60 -20.41
N CYS A 127 6.81 5.40 -19.09
CA CYS A 127 5.90 4.45 -18.42
C CYS A 127 4.43 4.79 -18.72
N PHE A 128 4.05 6.05 -18.55
CA PHE A 128 2.66 6.49 -18.77
C PHE A 128 2.27 6.45 -20.25
N LYS A 129 3.21 6.74 -21.17
CA LYS A 129 2.97 6.65 -22.62
C LYS A 129 2.62 5.22 -23.04
N HIS A 130 3.36 4.24 -22.53
CA HIS A 130 3.24 2.83 -22.92
C HIS A 130 2.19 2.04 -22.14
N SER A 131 1.58 2.62 -21.11
CA SER A 131 0.40 2.05 -20.46
C SER A 131 -0.86 2.36 -21.26
N ASP A 132 -1.79 1.42 -21.34
CA ASP A 132 -3.15 1.65 -21.87
C ASP A 132 -4.03 2.25 -20.78
N ASN A 133 -3.96 1.68 -19.56
CA ASN A 133 -4.63 2.21 -18.38
C ASN A 133 -3.64 2.49 -17.25
N ILE A 134 -3.84 3.59 -16.53
CA ILE A 134 -3.05 3.98 -15.36
C ILE A 134 -3.99 4.05 -14.16
N LEU A 135 -3.88 3.05 -13.30
CA LEU A 135 -4.84 2.71 -12.25
C LEU A 135 -4.30 3.18 -10.89
N PHE A 136 -4.82 4.27 -10.38
CA PHE A 136 -4.41 4.84 -9.09
C PHE A 136 -5.23 4.22 -7.95
N ILE A 137 -4.57 3.77 -6.91
CA ILE A 137 -5.21 3.29 -5.68
C ILE A 137 -5.51 4.41 -4.67
N GLY A 138 -5.18 5.65 -5.00
CA GLY A 138 -5.42 6.83 -4.16
C GLY A 138 -5.87 8.06 -4.95
N LYS A 139 -7.01 8.66 -4.57
CA LYS A 139 -7.53 9.89 -5.19
C LYS A 139 -6.59 11.07 -5.03
N GLY A 140 -5.80 11.12 -3.93
CA GLY A 140 -4.80 12.16 -3.72
C GLY A 140 -3.68 12.10 -4.76
N GLU A 141 -3.11 10.91 -5.01
CA GLU A 141 -2.08 10.70 -6.03
C GLU A 141 -2.64 10.92 -7.43
N LEU A 142 -3.85 10.44 -7.73
CA LEU A 142 -4.57 10.69 -9.00
C LEU A 142 -4.71 12.20 -9.27
N LYS A 143 -5.16 12.97 -8.27
CA LYS A 143 -5.29 14.44 -8.39
C LYS A 143 -3.92 15.10 -8.64
N ALA A 144 -2.89 14.64 -7.96
CA ALA A 144 -1.52 15.11 -8.16
C ALA A 144 -0.99 14.77 -9.56
N ALA A 145 -1.29 13.57 -10.09
CA ALA A 145 -0.94 13.14 -11.45
C ALA A 145 -1.64 14.00 -12.51
N LYS A 146 -2.94 14.23 -12.39
CA LYS A 146 -3.72 15.11 -13.29
C LYS A 146 -3.13 16.52 -13.35
N LYS A 147 -2.61 17.04 -12.23
CA LYS A 147 -1.97 18.36 -12.18
C LYS A 147 -0.56 18.35 -12.80
N SER A 148 0.26 17.33 -12.54
CA SER A 148 1.70 17.35 -12.84
C SER A 148 2.05 16.65 -14.17
N ILE A 149 1.25 15.68 -14.61
CA ILE A 149 1.50 14.86 -15.82
C ILE A 149 0.24 14.83 -16.68
N LYS A 150 -0.34 16.01 -16.91
CA LYS A 150 -1.66 16.22 -17.53
C LYS A 150 -1.83 15.53 -18.89
N ILE A 151 -0.75 15.40 -19.67
CA ILE A 151 -0.79 14.86 -21.06
C ILE A 151 -1.35 13.43 -21.16
N PHE A 152 -1.36 12.66 -20.08
CA PHE A 152 -1.90 11.30 -20.06
C PHE A 152 -3.19 11.16 -19.20
N SER A 153 -3.81 12.29 -18.85
CA SER A 153 -4.94 12.29 -17.90
C SER A 153 -6.16 11.48 -18.35
N GLN A 154 -6.34 11.27 -19.64
CA GLN A 154 -7.40 10.42 -20.22
C GLN A 154 -7.26 8.93 -19.88
N LYS A 155 -6.04 8.49 -19.51
CA LYS A 155 -5.77 7.11 -19.12
C LYS A 155 -5.88 6.87 -17.61
N TYR A 156 -6.16 7.93 -16.82
CA TYR A 156 -6.12 7.88 -15.36
C TYR A 156 -7.44 7.46 -14.78
N THR A 157 -7.43 6.39 -14.02
CA THR A 157 -8.59 5.88 -13.29
C THR A 157 -8.24 5.63 -11.83
N TYR A 158 -9.22 5.79 -10.94
CA TYR A 158 -9.13 5.39 -9.56
C TYR A 158 -9.76 4.01 -9.38
N ILE A 159 -9.00 3.09 -8.82
CA ILE A 159 -9.49 1.80 -8.31
C ILE A 159 -9.14 1.73 -6.82
N PRO A 160 -10.12 1.57 -5.92
CA PRO A 160 -9.84 1.50 -4.50
C PRO A 160 -8.98 0.27 -4.17
N PHE A 161 -7.92 0.45 -3.38
CA PHE A 161 -7.22 -0.69 -2.80
C PHE A 161 -8.19 -1.47 -1.91
N SER A 162 -8.17 -2.79 -2.01
CA SER A 162 -9.12 -3.67 -1.33
C SER A 162 -8.41 -4.78 -0.57
N VAL A 163 -9.10 -5.37 0.38
CA VAL A 163 -8.59 -6.40 1.28
C VAL A 163 -9.47 -7.64 1.26
N ASP A 164 -8.88 -8.76 1.62
CA ASP A 164 -9.54 -10.05 1.77
C ASP A 164 -10.38 -10.05 3.06
N LEU A 165 -11.68 -9.76 2.94
CA LEU A 165 -12.61 -9.70 4.07
C LEU A 165 -12.79 -11.05 4.78
N GLY A 166 -12.59 -12.15 4.05
CA GLY A 166 -12.63 -13.50 4.62
C GLY A 166 -11.42 -13.78 5.52
N HIS A 167 -10.26 -13.18 5.20
CA HIS A 167 -9.08 -13.26 6.03
C HIS A 167 -9.12 -12.26 7.20
N TRP A 168 -9.39 -10.98 6.96
CA TRP A 168 -9.44 -9.92 7.98
C TRP A 168 -10.83 -9.88 8.64
N THR A 169 -11.11 -10.89 9.45
CA THR A 169 -12.40 -11.06 10.09
C THR A 169 -12.65 -10.03 11.18
N TYR A 170 -13.89 -9.53 11.25
CA TYR A 170 -14.31 -8.56 12.24
C TYR A 170 -14.35 -9.14 13.66
N ASN A 171 -13.75 -8.43 14.59
CA ASN A 171 -13.81 -8.74 16.01
C ASN A 171 -14.07 -7.46 16.82
N GLN A 172 -15.33 -7.18 17.10
CA GLN A 172 -15.68 -6.01 17.88
C GLN A 172 -15.35 -6.19 19.36
N LYS A 173 -14.62 -5.26 19.93
CA LYS A 173 -14.40 -5.21 21.39
C LYS A 173 -15.69 -4.83 22.12
N LYS A 174 -16.01 -5.54 23.19
CA LYS A 174 -17.23 -5.32 23.97
C LYS A 174 -17.19 -4.06 24.83
N SER A 175 -16.01 -3.65 25.27
CA SER A 175 -15.81 -2.45 26.09
C SER A 175 -14.74 -1.55 25.47
N PRO A 176 -15.03 -0.26 25.26
CA PRO A 176 -14.06 0.66 24.73
C PRO A 176 -12.93 0.88 25.75
N GLN A 177 -11.70 0.72 25.30
CA GLN A 177 -10.49 1.00 26.05
C GLN A 177 -9.53 1.77 25.18
N LEU A 178 -8.57 2.46 25.79
CA LEU A 178 -7.45 3.07 25.09
C LEU A 178 -6.19 2.75 25.89
N LYS A 179 -5.68 1.53 25.69
CA LYS A 179 -4.50 1.03 26.39
C LYS A 179 -3.52 0.35 25.46
N GLU A 180 -3.99 -0.50 24.56
CA GLU A 180 -3.17 -1.27 23.63
C GLU A 180 -3.12 -0.57 22.25
N ILE A 181 -1.99 0.04 21.92
CA ILE A 181 -1.79 0.81 20.70
C ILE A 181 -0.88 0.04 19.74
N LEU A 182 -1.31 -0.11 18.51
CA LEU A 182 -0.57 -0.82 17.47
C LEU A 182 -0.09 0.14 16.37
N PHE A 183 1.18 -0.01 15.97
CA PHE A 183 1.73 0.58 14.75
C PHE A 183 2.32 -0.52 13.87
N ILE A 184 2.02 -0.47 12.55
CA ILE A 184 2.62 -1.35 11.54
C ILE A 184 3.12 -0.49 10.38
N GLY A 185 4.41 -0.63 10.02
CA GLY A 185 4.93 0.07 8.86
C GLY A 185 6.43 0.00 8.68
N ASN A 186 6.86 0.03 7.39
CA ASN A 186 8.27 -0.04 7.00
C ASN A 186 8.65 1.01 5.93
N ASP A 187 7.67 1.72 5.37
CA ASP A 187 7.95 2.70 4.32
C ASP A 187 8.46 4.03 4.88
N LEU A 188 9.22 4.76 4.07
CA LEU A 188 9.85 6.01 4.48
C LEU A 188 8.85 7.19 4.67
N ASN A 189 7.58 6.99 4.33
CA ASN A 189 6.52 7.96 4.58
C ASN A 189 5.91 7.81 6.00
N ARG A 190 6.30 6.76 6.75
CA ARG A 190 6.02 6.68 8.18
C ARG A 190 6.86 7.71 8.93
N ASP A 191 6.26 8.42 9.86
CA ASP A 191 6.98 9.35 10.73
C ASP A 191 7.43 8.64 12.01
N PHE A 192 8.58 7.97 11.92
CA PHE A 192 9.15 7.22 13.04
C PHE A 192 9.66 8.11 14.17
N GLU A 193 10.02 9.36 13.87
CA GLU A 193 10.43 10.33 14.88
C GLU A 193 9.24 10.74 15.73
N LEU A 194 8.15 11.08 15.08
CA LEU A 194 6.89 11.40 15.75
C LEU A 194 6.35 10.17 16.52
N LEU A 195 6.40 8.96 15.93
CA LEU A 195 6.02 7.72 16.62
C LEU A 195 6.82 7.51 17.90
N TYR A 196 8.14 7.72 17.83
CA TYR A 196 9.00 7.61 19.01
C TYR A 196 8.65 8.63 20.09
N SER A 197 8.40 9.87 19.70
CA SER A 197 7.99 10.94 20.60
C SER A 197 6.65 10.65 21.28
N ILE A 198 5.67 10.12 20.55
CA ILE A 198 4.38 9.67 21.09
C ILE A 198 4.60 8.56 22.12
N ALA A 199 5.29 7.49 21.75
CA ALA A 199 5.51 6.35 22.65
C ALA A 199 6.30 6.72 23.91
N LYS A 200 7.26 7.63 23.80
CA LYS A 200 8.04 8.15 24.93
C LYS A 200 7.19 9.00 25.89
N LYS A 201 6.25 9.76 25.37
CA LYS A 201 5.38 10.65 26.14
C LYS A 201 4.30 9.88 26.89
N TYR A 202 3.59 9.00 26.21
CA TYR A 202 2.39 8.29 26.73
C TYR A 202 2.80 6.94 27.34
N LYS A 203 3.38 6.98 28.53
CA LYS A 203 3.89 5.81 29.27
C LYS A 203 2.77 4.92 29.81
N GLU A 204 1.57 5.44 29.93
CA GLU A 204 0.36 4.76 30.38
C GLU A 204 -0.22 3.81 29.33
N TYR A 205 0.13 3.98 28.04
CA TYR A 205 -0.29 3.11 26.96
C TYR A 205 0.80 2.08 26.62
N ASN A 206 0.39 0.89 26.22
CA ASN A 206 1.25 -0.16 25.71
C ASN A 206 1.33 -0.07 24.19
N PHE A 207 2.51 0.12 23.66
CA PHE A 207 2.73 0.19 22.22
C PHE A 207 3.28 -1.11 21.68
N THR A 208 2.60 -1.73 20.70
CA THR A 208 3.19 -2.78 19.87
C THR A 208 3.59 -2.16 18.52
N ILE A 209 4.88 -2.17 18.21
CA ILE A 209 5.44 -1.59 16.99
C ILE A 209 5.99 -2.70 16.11
N VAL A 210 5.41 -2.88 14.91
CA VAL A 210 5.86 -3.85 13.91
C VAL A 210 6.61 -3.13 12.80
N SER A 211 7.93 -3.25 12.78
CA SER A 211 8.79 -2.61 11.79
C SER A 211 10.16 -3.27 11.69
N ASN A 212 10.85 -3.03 10.56
CA ASN A 212 12.29 -3.29 10.41
C ASN A 212 13.13 -2.00 10.57
N TYR A 213 12.48 -0.87 10.82
CA TYR A 213 13.14 0.41 10.97
C TYR A 213 13.56 0.60 12.43
N ASP A 214 14.85 0.47 12.70
CA ASP A 214 15.44 0.43 14.05
C ASP A 214 16.34 1.64 14.39
N LYS A 215 16.20 2.73 13.62
CA LYS A 215 16.98 3.97 13.85
C LYS A 215 16.71 4.61 15.22
N TYR A 216 15.48 4.48 15.72
CA TYR A 216 15.09 4.99 17.04
C TYR A 216 15.10 3.86 18.05
N ASP A 217 15.53 4.17 19.27
CA ASP A 217 15.71 3.19 20.35
C ASP A 217 14.38 2.85 21.05
N PHE A 218 13.44 2.31 20.27
CA PHE A 218 12.14 1.86 20.77
C PHE A 218 12.26 0.78 21.85
N LYS A 219 13.32 -0.04 21.82
CA LYS A 219 13.48 -1.19 22.71
C LYS A 219 13.76 -0.77 24.17
N ASN A 220 14.29 0.43 24.37
CA ASN A 220 14.54 0.97 25.71
C ASN A 220 13.33 1.67 26.33
N LEU A 221 12.22 1.81 25.59
CA LEU A 221 10.96 2.29 26.16
C LEU A 221 10.21 1.12 26.82
N LYS A 222 9.99 1.20 28.15
CA LYS A 222 9.38 0.11 28.95
C LYS A 222 7.97 -0.25 28.50
N ASN A 223 7.24 0.68 27.90
CA ASN A 223 5.90 0.53 27.40
C ASN A 223 5.85 0.15 25.92
N VAL A 224 6.97 -0.21 25.29
CA VAL A 224 7.04 -0.57 23.87
C VAL A 224 7.48 -2.02 23.69
N LYS A 225 6.63 -2.80 23.00
CA LYS A 225 6.98 -4.09 22.42
C LYS A 225 7.33 -3.91 20.96
N PHE A 226 8.63 -4.01 20.64
CA PHE A 226 9.10 -3.89 19.25
C PHE A 226 9.24 -5.27 18.61
N LEU A 227 8.51 -5.48 17.49
CA LEU A 227 8.53 -6.70 16.71
C LEU A 227 9.15 -6.41 15.34
N LYS A 228 10.16 -7.19 14.96
CA LYS A 228 10.66 -7.17 13.59
C LYS A 228 9.59 -7.73 12.66
N GLY A 229 9.30 -7.03 11.55
CA GLY A 229 8.33 -7.51 10.58
C GLY A 229 8.35 -6.72 9.28
N ASN A 230 8.39 -7.45 8.17
CA ASN A 230 8.14 -6.91 6.85
C ASN A 230 7.48 -7.96 5.97
N LEU A 231 6.85 -7.50 4.87
CA LEU A 231 6.19 -8.37 3.90
C LEU A 231 7.17 -9.29 3.14
N ARG A 232 8.45 -8.90 3.01
CA ARG A 232 9.43 -9.62 2.19
C ARG A 232 9.97 -10.86 2.89
N GLU A 233 10.23 -10.74 4.18
CA GLU A 233 10.86 -11.80 4.97
C GLU A 233 9.83 -12.73 5.64
N ASN A 234 8.54 -12.36 5.56
CA ASN A 234 7.42 -13.09 6.17
C ASN A 234 7.69 -13.52 7.63
N ILE A 235 8.33 -12.63 8.40
CA ILE A 235 8.70 -12.88 9.81
C ILE A 235 7.44 -13.06 10.67
N LEU A 236 6.40 -12.28 10.37
CA LEU A 236 5.08 -12.41 10.98
C LEU A 236 4.09 -12.87 9.89
N SER A 237 3.36 -13.94 10.17
CA SER A 237 2.27 -14.40 9.31
C SER A 237 1.10 -13.41 9.32
N ASP A 238 0.28 -13.43 8.28
CA ASP A 238 -0.92 -12.57 8.22
C ASP A 238 -1.90 -12.89 9.37
N ASN A 239 -1.95 -14.16 9.84
CA ASN A 239 -2.71 -14.51 11.03
C ASN A 239 -2.15 -13.87 12.32
N GLN A 240 -0.84 -13.79 12.47
CA GLN A 240 -0.23 -13.08 13.60
C GLN A 240 -0.52 -11.58 13.53
N ILE A 241 -0.46 -10.99 12.34
CA ILE A 241 -0.84 -9.58 12.12
C ILE A 241 -2.33 -9.37 12.45
N LYS A 242 -3.22 -10.27 12.01
CA LYS A 242 -4.66 -10.23 12.37
C LYS A 242 -4.86 -10.26 13.88
N THR A 243 -4.15 -11.15 14.59
CA THR A 243 -4.19 -11.21 16.06
C THR A 243 -3.74 -9.90 16.71
N LEU A 244 -2.71 -9.25 16.14
CA LEU A 244 -2.29 -7.94 16.64
C LEU A 244 -3.37 -6.86 16.44
N TYR A 245 -4.07 -6.85 15.30
CA TYR A 245 -5.23 -5.96 15.13
C TYR A 245 -6.32 -6.26 16.17
N HIS A 246 -6.72 -7.51 16.33
CA HIS A 246 -7.77 -7.87 17.29
C HIS A 246 -7.43 -7.51 18.74
N ASN A 247 -6.14 -7.53 19.11
CA ASN A 247 -5.71 -7.21 20.47
C ASN A 247 -5.53 -5.70 20.71
N ALA A 248 -5.36 -4.91 19.65
CA ALA A 248 -5.17 -3.47 19.77
C ALA A 248 -6.50 -2.73 20.04
N ASP A 249 -6.44 -1.67 20.83
CA ASP A 249 -7.58 -0.75 21.04
C ASP A 249 -7.61 0.32 19.95
N LEU A 250 -6.43 0.67 19.44
CA LEU A 250 -6.25 1.70 18.42
C LEU A 250 -5.02 1.38 17.55
N VAL A 251 -5.17 1.49 16.24
CA VAL A 251 -4.02 1.54 15.33
C VAL A 251 -3.65 2.99 15.07
N ILE A 252 -2.37 3.34 15.25
CA ILE A 252 -1.89 4.68 14.96
C ILE A 252 -0.98 4.69 13.72
N LEU A 253 -1.12 5.70 12.87
CA LEU A 253 -0.34 5.87 11.66
C LEU A 253 0.17 7.33 11.54
N PRO A 254 1.20 7.70 12.29
CA PRO A 254 1.90 8.97 12.07
C PRO A 254 2.60 8.93 10.71
N LEU A 255 2.26 9.89 9.83
CA LEU A 255 2.71 9.94 8.45
C LEU A 255 3.38 11.28 8.15
N LYS A 256 4.43 11.23 7.31
CA LYS A 256 5.03 12.42 6.71
C LYS A 256 4.17 12.95 5.56
N ARG A 257 4.41 14.20 5.18
CA ARG A 257 3.76 14.83 4.01
C ARG A 257 4.12 14.08 2.73
N SER A 258 3.12 13.54 2.04
CA SER A 258 3.29 12.77 0.80
C SER A 258 2.04 12.86 -0.06
N THR A 259 2.17 12.73 -1.38
CA THR A 259 1.03 12.51 -2.29
C THR A 259 0.71 11.02 -2.48
N GLN A 260 1.58 10.14 -2.00
CA GLN A 260 1.35 8.69 -2.01
C GLN A 260 0.30 8.30 -0.95
N PRO A 261 -0.58 7.33 -1.22
CA PRO A 261 -1.55 6.82 -0.26
C PRO A 261 -0.91 5.95 0.82
N SER A 262 -0.04 6.55 1.62
CA SER A 262 0.70 5.83 2.67
C SER A 262 -0.22 5.39 3.81
N GLY A 263 0.03 4.20 4.35
CA GLY A 263 -0.79 3.64 5.42
C GLY A 263 -2.07 2.95 4.99
N GLN A 264 -2.44 3.03 3.72
CA GLN A 264 -3.72 2.57 3.20
C GLN A 264 -4.01 1.10 3.53
N SER A 265 -3.08 0.19 3.24
CA SER A 265 -3.30 -1.24 3.50
C SER A 265 -3.48 -1.53 5.00
N VAL A 266 -2.62 -0.96 5.84
CA VAL A 266 -2.71 -1.12 7.31
C VAL A 266 -4.02 -0.56 7.85
N ALA A 267 -4.44 0.62 7.38
CA ALA A 267 -5.70 1.22 7.82
C ALA A 267 -6.91 0.36 7.43
N ILE A 268 -6.98 -0.09 6.16
CA ILE A 268 -8.12 -0.87 5.67
C ILE A 268 -8.16 -2.26 6.32
N GLN A 269 -7.01 -2.93 6.52
CA GLN A 269 -6.92 -4.20 7.24
C GLN A 269 -7.36 -4.05 8.71
N SER A 270 -6.91 -2.99 9.38
CA SER A 270 -7.31 -2.67 10.75
C SER A 270 -8.82 -2.45 10.88
N MET A 271 -9.40 -1.60 10.01
CA MET A 271 -10.84 -1.34 9.97
C MET A 271 -11.63 -2.61 9.65
N SER A 272 -11.13 -3.43 8.73
CA SER A 272 -11.71 -4.75 8.41
C SER A 272 -11.74 -5.65 9.64
N SER A 273 -10.68 -5.64 10.44
CA SER A 273 -10.54 -6.44 11.67
C SER A 273 -11.32 -5.88 12.87
N GLY A 274 -11.96 -4.71 12.73
CA GLY A 274 -12.73 -4.09 13.81
C GLY A 274 -11.90 -3.22 14.75
N THR A 275 -10.69 -2.81 14.35
CA THR A 275 -9.83 -1.94 15.15
C THR A 275 -9.82 -0.55 14.58
N PRO A 276 -10.20 0.51 15.33
CA PRO A 276 -10.25 1.88 14.86
C PRO A 276 -8.84 2.38 14.51
N VAL A 277 -8.77 3.32 13.57
CA VAL A 277 -7.50 3.89 13.06
C VAL A 277 -7.46 5.38 13.34
N LEU A 278 -6.34 5.83 13.94
CA LEU A 278 -5.95 7.22 14.06
C LEU A 278 -4.74 7.48 13.17
N MET A 279 -4.86 8.40 12.21
CA MET A 279 -3.76 8.66 11.29
C MET A 279 -3.58 10.13 10.94
N THR A 280 -2.36 10.52 10.59
CA THR A 280 -2.12 11.84 10.01
C THR A 280 -2.86 11.99 8.68
N LYS A 281 -3.69 13.01 8.55
CA LYS A 281 -4.35 13.35 7.29
C LYS A 281 -3.36 13.99 6.33
N THR A 282 -3.07 13.30 5.22
CA THR A 282 -2.12 13.77 4.21
C THR A 282 -2.84 14.19 2.93
N ILE A 283 -2.16 14.98 2.09
CA ILE A 283 -2.67 15.34 0.76
C ILE A 283 -2.77 14.12 -0.19
N GLY A 284 -2.06 13.04 0.12
CA GLY A 284 -2.10 11.76 -0.58
C GLY A 284 -3.18 10.81 -0.08
N PHE A 285 -4.01 11.23 0.88
CA PHE A 285 -5.07 10.38 1.39
C PHE A 285 -5.95 9.85 0.25
N TRP A 286 -6.31 8.57 0.33
CA TRP A 286 -6.85 7.84 -0.83
C TRP A 286 -8.32 8.15 -1.15
N ASP A 287 -9.14 8.49 -0.16
CA ASP A 287 -10.56 8.81 -0.41
C ASP A 287 -11.19 9.73 0.65
N ASN A 288 -10.98 11.03 0.54
CA ASN A 288 -11.57 12.02 1.45
C ASN A 288 -13.11 12.09 1.42
N LYS A 289 -13.77 11.48 0.42
CA LYS A 289 -15.24 11.52 0.32
C LYS A 289 -15.90 10.48 1.23
N ASN A 290 -15.34 9.28 1.29
CA ASN A 290 -15.96 8.16 2.00
C ASN A 290 -15.39 7.98 3.42
N PHE A 291 -14.13 8.40 3.65
CA PHE A 291 -13.51 8.37 4.98
C PHE A 291 -13.78 9.69 5.71
N ILE A 292 -14.65 9.63 6.71
CA ILE A 292 -15.18 10.81 7.41
C ILE A 292 -14.66 10.79 8.86
N GLU A 293 -14.05 11.91 9.25
CA GLU A 293 -13.55 12.13 10.63
C GLU A 293 -14.61 11.81 11.68
N SER A 294 -14.18 11.11 12.72
CA SER A 294 -15.01 10.72 13.88
C SER A 294 -16.25 9.87 13.56
N LYS A 295 -16.43 9.49 12.28
CA LYS A 295 -17.48 8.58 11.85
C LYS A 295 -16.93 7.17 11.61
N ASN A 296 -15.95 7.03 10.72
CA ASN A 296 -15.42 5.72 10.34
C ASN A 296 -13.89 5.66 10.35
N ILE A 297 -13.23 6.79 10.62
CA ILE A 297 -11.79 6.91 10.81
C ILE A 297 -11.52 8.12 11.71
N LEU A 298 -10.35 8.15 12.36
CA LEU A 298 -9.88 9.27 13.15
C LEU A 298 -8.67 9.91 12.47
N PHE A 299 -8.67 11.24 12.32
CA PHE A 299 -7.57 11.98 11.73
C PHE A 299 -6.87 12.89 12.73
N VAL A 300 -5.58 13.07 12.51
CA VAL A 300 -4.79 14.17 13.10
C VAL A 300 -4.45 15.14 11.97
N ASP A 301 -4.91 16.37 12.09
CA ASP A 301 -4.62 17.46 11.16
C ASP A 301 -3.32 18.16 11.61
N GLY A 302 -2.17 17.53 11.41
CA GLY A 302 -0.86 18.04 11.81
C GLY A 302 0.19 16.96 11.79
N HIS A 303 1.46 17.38 11.79
CA HIS A 303 2.61 16.48 11.79
C HIS A 303 3.44 16.62 13.08
N GLU A 304 2.96 17.45 14.00
CA GLU A 304 3.61 17.81 15.26
C GLU A 304 3.00 16.99 16.39
N LEU A 305 3.77 16.79 17.48
CA LEU A 305 3.34 16.01 18.65
C LEU A 305 2.09 16.63 19.31
N GLU A 306 1.98 17.96 19.33
CA GLU A 306 0.88 18.72 19.95
C GLU A 306 -0.47 18.38 19.30
N SER A 307 -0.50 18.17 17.99
CA SER A 307 -1.72 17.75 17.28
C SER A 307 -2.17 16.35 17.71
N TRP A 308 -1.23 15.44 17.96
CA TRP A 308 -1.50 14.11 18.49
C TRP A 308 -1.94 14.16 19.95
N ASP A 309 -1.34 15.04 20.76
CA ASP A 309 -1.72 15.27 22.16
C ASP A 309 -3.19 15.67 22.28
N THR A 310 -3.59 16.64 21.47
CA THR A 310 -4.99 17.10 21.41
C THR A 310 -5.91 15.93 21.09
N LYS A 311 -5.54 15.08 20.14
CA LYS A 311 -6.37 13.95 19.72
C LYS A 311 -6.41 12.84 20.76
N PHE A 312 -5.29 12.48 21.40
CA PHE A 312 -5.28 11.51 22.49
C PHE A 312 -6.12 11.97 23.69
N SER A 313 -6.02 13.25 24.05
CA SER A 313 -6.86 13.83 25.11
C SER A 313 -8.36 13.75 24.78
N GLN A 314 -8.75 14.05 23.53
CA GLN A 314 -10.15 13.89 23.10
C GLN A 314 -10.62 12.45 23.19
N LEU A 315 -9.80 11.48 22.77
CA LEU A 315 -10.13 10.06 22.81
C LEU A 315 -10.24 9.54 24.24
N SER A 316 -9.34 9.94 25.14
CA SER A 316 -9.37 9.52 26.57
C SER A 316 -10.63 10.04 27.28
N ASN A 317 -11.15 11.20 26.88
CA ASN A 317 -12.37 11.77 27.45
C ASN A 317 -13.66 11.21 26.82
N ASN A 318 -13.58 10.50 25.69
CA ASN A 318 -14.73 9.93 25.00
C ASN A 318 -14.35 8.60 24.33
N LEU A 319 -14.26 7.55 25.10
CA LEU A 319 -13.88 6.21 24.62
C LEU A 319 -14.94 5.58 23.70
N ASP A 320 -16.21 5.94 23.84
CA ASP A 320 -17.32 5.36 23.04
C ASP A 320 -17.16 5.64 21.55
N ILE A 321 -16.44 6.70 21.19
CA ILE A 321 -16.12 7.00 19.81
C ILE A 321 -15.31 5.87 19.14
N LEU A 322 -14.46 5.17 19.89
CA LEU A 322 -13.66 4.06 19.35
C LEU A 322 -14.57 2.91 18.88
N THR A 323 -15.62 2.60 19.65
CA THR A 323 -16.59 1.56 19.29
C THR A 323 -17.40 1.94 18.04
N SER A 324 -17.90 3.18 17.99
CA SER A 324 -18.68 3.66 16.84
C SER A 324 -17.85 3.74 15.57
N VAL A 325 -16.63 4.28 15.66
CA VAL A 325 -15.68 4.37 14.51
C VAL A 325 -15.25 3.00 14.02
N SER A 326 -15.05 2.03 14.93
CA SER A 326 -14.77 0.64 14.58
C SER A 326 -15.89 0.03 13.71
N ALA A 327 -17.13 0.11 14.19
CA ALA A 327 -18.28 -0.45 13.50
C ALA A 327 -18.54 0.20 12.13
N GLU A 328 -18.52 1.52 12.07
CA GLU A 328 -18.72 2.27 10.83
C GLU A 328 -17.52 2.12 9.87
N GLY A 329 -16.32 1.96 10.42
CA GLY A 329 -15.11 1.65 9.67
C GLY A 329 -15.23 0.30 8.95
N ARG A 330 -15.68 -0.74 9.65
CA ARG A 330 -15.93 -2.07 9.05
C ARG A 330 -16.98 -2.00 7.94
N LYS A 331 -18.11 -1.34 8.17
CA LYS A 331 -19.16 -1.16 7.14
C LYS A 331 -18.63 -0.46 5.88
N LEU A 332 -17.77 0.55 6.05
CA LEU A 332 -17.16 1.22 4.91
C LEU A 332 -16.27 0.28 4.11
N VAL A 333 -15.45 -0.53 4.80
CA VAL A 333 -14.54 -1.47 4.13
C VAL A 333 -15.33 -2.54 3.38
N GLU A 334 -16.36 -3.12 3.98
CA GLU A 334 -17.28 -4.09 3.34
C GLU A 334 -17.91 -3.52 2.07
N LYS A 335 -18.32 -2.25 2.10
CA LYS A 335 -19.01 -1.59 1.00
C LYS A 335 -18.08 -1.22 -0.16
N SER A 336 -16.80 -0.92 0.09
CA SER A 336 -15.99 -0.17 -0.88
C SER A 336 -14.56 -0.70 -1.04
N HIS A 337 -14.16 -1.70 -0.25
CA HIS A 337 -12.80 -2.21 -0.22
C HIS A 337 -12.74 -3.75 -0.13
N ASP A 338 -13.77 -4.44 -0.63
CA ASP A 338 -13.76 -5.89 -0.81
C ASP A 338 -12.88 -6.26 -2.01
N LEU A 339 -12.06 -7.30 -1.85
CA LEU A 339 -11.17 -7.79 -2.89
C LEU A 339 -11.92 -8.31 -4.11
N ASN A 340 -13.12 -8.88 -3.94
CA ASN A 340 -13.94 -9.33 -5.05
C ASN A 340 -14.43 -8.15 -5.91
N ASP A 341 -14.82 -7.03 -5.28
CA ASP A 341 -15.20 -5.81 -6.00
C ASP A 341 -14.00 -5.21 -6.74
N PHE A 342 -12.80 -5.29 -6.15
CA PHE A 342 -11.57 -4.89 -6.81
C PHE A 342 -11.32 -5.71 -8.08
N VAL A 343 -11.45 -7.04 -8.01
CA VAL A 343 -11.27 -7.96 -9.15
C VAL A 343 -12.28 -7.63 -10.25
N SER A 344 -13.55 -7.52 -9.91
CA SER A 344 -14.61 -7.14 -10.84
C SER A 344 -14.34 -5.79 -11.53
N THR A 345 -13.92 -4.79 -10.74
CA THR A 345 -13.58 -3.46 -11.29
C THR A 345 -12.35 -3.52 -12.19
N LEU A 346 -11.30 -4.26 -11.80
CA LEU A 346 -10.08 -4.40 -12.61
C LEU A 346 -10.36 -5.11 -13.93
N SER A 347 -11.29 -6.07 -13.95
CA SER A 347 -11.65 -6.82 -15.15
C SER A 347 -12.20 -5.93 -16.28
N ASN A 348 -12.81 -4.79 -15.97
CA ASN A 348 -13.24 -3.82 -16.97
C ASN A 348 -12.08 -3.18 -17.76
N TYR A 349 -10.85 -3.35 -17.31
CA TYR A 349 -9.64 -2.85 -17.97
C TYR A 349 -8.82 -3.97 -18.64
N LEU A 350 -9.31 -5.20 -18.60
CA LEU A 350 -8.69 -6.35 -19.23
C LEU A 350 -9.45 -6.68 -20.51
N VAL A 351 -8.72 -7.10 -21.56
CA VAL A 351 -9.31 -7.50 -22.83
C VAL A 351 -9.48 -9.01 -22.88
N GLU A 352 -10.56 -9.46 -23.50
CA GLU A 352 -10.86 -10.88 -23.76
C GLU A 352 -10.84 -11.73 -22.46
N ILE A 353 -11.40 -11.21 -21.38
CA ILE A 353 -11.66 -11.95 -20.15
C ILE A 353 -13.18 -12.00 -19.95
N GLU A 354 -13.74 -13.19 -19.90
CA GLU A 354 -15.09 -13.48 -19.43
C GLU A 354 -14.98 -13.94 -17.97
N LEU A 355 -15.69 -13.29 -17.06
CA LEU A 355 -15.77 -13.63 -15.64
C LEU A 355 -16.97 -14.51 -15.35
#